data_e34f1e3aa0d7d9d809ecfa0c9a3e4424
#
_entry.id   e34f1e3aa0d7d9d809ecfa0c9a3e4424
#
_cell.length_a   1.000
_cell.length_b   1.000
_cell.length_c   1.000
_cell.angle_alpha   90.00
_cell.angle_beta   90.00
_cell.angle_gamma   90.00
#
_symmetry.space_group_name_H-M   'P 1'
#
loop_
_entity.id
_entity.type
_entity.pdbx_description
1 polymer ?
#
loop_
_entity_poly.entity_id
_entity_poly.type
_entity_poly.pdbx_seq_one_letter_code
_entity_poly.pdbx_strand_id
1 'polypeptide(L)'
;MNRIEIRELTKDHGTRRVVDHLTFDVLPGRVTGFLGPNGAGKSTTMRLILGLDRPTAGSAAIAGRRFTDLRTPLREVGALLDPQAPHAGRRARDHLLALAVSNGIPAARVDEVLEQAGIAAVARHRIGTFSLGMRQRLGIAAALLGDPAVLLLDEPTNGLDPEGIIWIRELMRSLAAEGRTVFVSSHLMAESASFVDHLVVLGQGRLLADTSLRDFIDARSTPRVRLRTADPDRLAAALAREGLRMAAAEDGRWTVDGIRAERIGALAAREGIAVLELSDERASLEQAYLDLTADRTPFSATAA
;
A
#
# COMPACT_ATOMS: atom_id res chain seq x y z
N MET A 1 -14.26 -1.01 18.67
CA MET A 1 -13.56 -1.53 17.48
C MET A 1 -12.39 -0.60 17.17
N ASN A 2 -11.20 -1.15 16.93
CA ASN A 2 -9.95 -0.40 16.75
C ASN A 2 -9.81 0.20 15.34
N ARG A 3 -10.86 0.86 14.80
CA ARG A 3 -10.83 1.50 13.48
C ARG A 3 -10.22 2.91 13.55
N ILE A 4 -9.67 3.37 12.42
CA ILE A 4 -9.32 4.78 12.23
C ILE A 4 -10.47 5.43 11.48
N GLU A 5 -10.95 6.57 11.99
CA GLU A 5 -12.07 7.34 11.45
C GLU A 5 -11.59 8.71 11.00
N ILE A 6 -11.78 9.04 9.75
CA ILE A 6 -11.40 10.32 9.17
C ILE A 6 -12.66 10.99 8.63
N ARG A 7 -12.93 12.23 9.08
CA ARG A 7 -14.13 12.97 8.73
C ARG A 7 -13.78 14.40 8.31
N GLU A 8 -14.04 14.72 7.04
CA GLU A 8 -13.81 16.04 6.43
C GLU A 8 -12.43 16.63 6.73
N LEU A 9 -11.44 15.75 6.87
CA LEU A 9 -10.08 16.11 7.29
C LEU A 9 -9.45 17.02 6.26
N THR A 10 -9.04 18.22 6.70
CA THR A 10 -8.47 19.25 5.83
C THR A 10 -7.21 19.82 6.46
N LYS A 11 -6.17 20.02 5.63
CA LYS A 11 -4.92 20.65 6.05
C LYS A 11 -4.43 21.63 5.00
N ASP A 12 -4.26 22.87 5.44
CA ASP A 12 -3.62 23.92 4.68
C ASP A 12 -2.20 24.18 5.23
N HIS A 13 -1.22 24.32 4.35
CA HIS A 13 0.11 24.83 4.62
C HIS A 13 0.25 26.19 3.92
N GLY A 14 0.05 27.28 4.66
CA GLY A 14 -0.06 28.62 4.09
C GLY A 14 -1.23 28.69 3.12
N THR A 15 -0.96 29.02 1.87
CA THR A 15 -1.99 29.11 0.81
C THR A 15 -2.26 27.78 0.10
N ARG A 16 -1.44 26.74 0.36
CA ARG A 16 -1.56 25.45 -0.32
C ARG A 16 -2.36 24.47 0.52
N ARG A 17 -3.48 23.97 -0.04
CA ARG A 17 -4.21 22.86 0.53
C ARG A 17 -3.51 21.55 0.18
N VAL A 18 -3.10 20.79 1.21
CA VAL A 18 -2.37 19.53 1.05
C VAL A 18 -3.21 18.31 1.38
N VAL A 19 -4.28 18.50 2.19
CA VAL A 19 -5.32 17.51 2.47
C VAL A 19 -6.65 18.23 2.35
N ASP A 20 -7.57 17.69 1.54
CA ASP A 20 -8.79 18.38 1.13
C ASP A 20 -10.03 17.50 1.37
N HIS A 21 -10.72 17.76 2.50
CA HIS A 21 -12.00 17.14 2.91
C HIS A 21 -11.99 15.59 2.85
N LEU A 22 -10.91 14.95 3.34
CA LEU A 22 -10.84 13.49 3.33
C LEU A 22 -11.85 12.89 4.31
N THR A 23 -12.63 11.92 3.83
CA THR A 23 -13.57 11.13 4.64
C THR A 23 -13.46 9.67 4.23
N PHE A 24 -12.96 8.82 5.14
CA PHE A 24 -12.87 7.36 4.97
C PHE A 24 -12.63 6.68 6.31
N ASP A 25 -12.78 5.35 6.35
CA ASP A 25 -12.52 4.52 7.52
C ASP A 25 -11.47 3.45 7.21
N VAL A 26 -10.54 3.22 8.16
CA VAL A 26 -9.63 2.07 8.12
C VAL A 26 -10.13 1.03 9.11
N LEU A 27 -10.54 -0.12 8.61
CA LEU A 27 -11.18 -1.16 9.41
C LEU A 27 -10.16 -2.20 9.91
N PRO A 28 -10.43 -2.83 11.07
CA PRO A 28 -9.62 -3.94 11.56
C PRO A 28 -9.77 -5.20 10.71
N GLY A 29 -8.81 -6.12 10.86
CA GLY A 29 -8.84 -7.43 10.20
C GLY A 29 -8.39 -7.44 8.76
N ARG A 30 -7.85 -6.31 8.27
CA ARG A 30 -7.36 -6.19 6.89
C ARG A 30 -6.19 -5.22 6.79
N VAL A 31 -5.36 -5.39 5.78
CA VAL A 31 -4.33 -4.42 5.41
C VAL A 31 -4.95 -3.39 4.46
N THR A 32 -5.00 -2.13 4.90
CA THR A 32 -5.47 -1.02 4.06
C THR A 32 -4.28 -0.26 3.50
N GLY A 33 -4.14 -0.25 2.18
CA GLY A 33 -3.13 0.51 1.43
C GLY A 33 -3.58 1.94 1.20
N PHE A 34 -2.75 2.90 1.56
CA PHE A 34 -2.93 4.33 1.35
C PHE A 34 -2.04 4.77 0.19
N LEU A 35 -2.61 4.78 -1.00
CA LEU A 35 -1.87 4.90 -2.25
C LEU A 35 -1.97 6.30 -2.85
N GLY A 36 -0.93 6.70 -3.56
CA GLY A 36 -0.89 7.97 -4.27
C GLY A 36 0.53 8.40 -4.57
N PRO A 37 0.73 9.34 -5.50
CA PRO A 37 2.05 9.84 -5.86
C PRO A 37 2.70 10.61 -4.70
N ASN A 38 3.98 10.90 -4.84
CA ASN A 38 4.68 11.76 -3.90
C ASN A 38 4.01 13.15 -3.87
N GLY A 39 3.81 13.69 -2.67
CA GLY A 39 3.12 14.96 -2.48
C GLY A 39 1.58 14.88 -2.54
N ALA A 40 0.97 13.70 -2.66
CA ALA A 40 -0.49 13.53 -2.63
C ALA A 40 -1.14 13.79 -1.27
N GLY A 41 -0.35 13.96 -0.19
CA GLY A 41 -0.87 14.22 1.16
C GLY A 41 -0.83 13.02 2.11
N LYS A 42 -0.27 11.86 1.70
CA LYS A 42 -0.25 10.61 2.50
C LYS A 42 0.40 10.80 3.88
N SER A 43 1.68 11.18 3.93
CA SER A 43 2.40 11.38 5.20
C SER A 43 1.78 12.50 6.04
N THR A 44 1.27 13.57 5.42
CA THR A 44 0.54 14.63 6.13
C THR A 44 -0.72 14.07 6.79
N THR A 45 -1.50 13.25 6.08
CA THR A 45 -2.70 12.62 6.64
C THR A 45 -2.35 11.70 7.83
N MET A 46 -1.30 10.88 7.71
CA MET A 46 -0.84 10.03 8.83
C MET A 46 -0.40 10.86 10.03
N ARG A 47 0.29 11.98 9.82
CA ARG A 47 0.68 12.92 10.89
C ARG A 47 -0.53 13.55 11.57
N LEU A 48 -1.57 13.89 10.81
CA LEU A 48 -2.84 14.40 11.35
C LEU A 48 -3.57 13.35 12.21
N ILE A 49 -3.59 12.09 11.78
CA ILE A 49 -4.18 10.97 12.54
C ILE A 49 -3.47 10.83 13.90
N LEU A 50 -2.15 10.95 13.92
CA LEU A 50 -1.32 10.85 15.13
C LEU A 50 -1.24 12.16 15.93
N GLY A 51 -1.96 13.21 15.53
CA GLY A 51 -1.96 14.49 16.22
C GLY A 51 -0.60 15.21 16.23
N LEU A 52 0.34 14.81 15.37
CA LEU A 52 1.63 15.46 15.18
C LEU A 52 1.49 16.79 14.45
N ASP A 53 0.45 16.90 13.62
CA ASP A 53 0.02 18.14 12.99
C ASP A 53 -1.43 18.43 13.36
N ARG A 54 -1.78 19.71 13.50
CA ARG A 54 -3.16 20.13 13.76
C ARG A 54 -3.92 20.28 12.45
N PRO A 55 -5.11 19.69 12.28
CA PRO A 55 -5.92 19.89 11.08
C PRO A 55 -6.42 21.35 11.01
N THR A 56 -6.61 21.84 9.80
CA THR A 56 -7.28 23.13 9.53
C THR A 56 -8.78 23.00 9.75
N ALA A 57 -9.37 21.87 9.35
CA ALA A 57 -10.77 21.52 9.57
C ALA A 57 -10.93 19.98 9.62
N GLY A 58 -12.08 19.52 10.08
CA GLY A 58 -12.38 18.11 10.20
C GLY A 58 -11.71 17.43 11.38
N SER A 59 -11.68 16.10 11.40
CA SER A 59 -11.15 15.33 12.50
C SER A 59 -10.62 13.96 12.05
N ALA A 60 -9.69 13.43 12.87
CA ALA A 60 -9.26 12.04 12.82
C ALA A 60 -9.39 11.44 14.22
N ALA A 61 -9.88 10.20 14.30
CA ALA A 61 -10.04 9.47 15.55
C ALA A 61 -9.58 8.01 15.39
N ILE A 62 -9.13 7.42 16.48
CA ILE A 62 -8.77 6.01 16.59
C ILE A 62 -9.65 5.42 17.68
N ALA A 63 -10.47 4.42 17.32
CA ALA A 63 -11.46 3.85 18.22
C ALA A 63 -12.36 4.92 18.88
N GLY A 64 -12.77 5.95 18.12
CA GLY A 64 -13.63 7.06 18.56
C GLY A 64 -12.93 8.13 19.41
N ARG A 65 -11.58 8.05 19.63
CA ARG A 65 -10.81 9.02 20.41
C ARG A 65 -9.71 9.65 19.55
N ARG A 66 -9.34 10.89 19.83
CA ARG A 66 -8.15 11.50 19.22
C ARG A 66 -6.90 10.80 19.76
N PHE A 67 -5.87 10.65 18.94
CA PHE A 67 -4.60 10.09 19.39
C PHE A 67 -4.02 10.83 20.61
N THR A 68 -4.15 12.15 20.65
CA THR A 68 -3.69 13.01 21.76
C THR A 68 -4.41 12.77 23.08
N ASP A 69 -5.59 12.13 23.04
CA ASP A 69 -6.41 11.85 24.23
C ASP A 69 -6.13 10.42 24.78
N LEU A 70 -5.26 9.64 24.12
CA LEU A 70 -4.88 8.31 24.55
C LEU A 70 -3.93 8.39 25.77
N ARG A 71 -4.23 7.62 26.81
CA ARG A 71 -3.39 7.59 28.03
C ARG A 71 -2.10 6.78 27.84
N THR A 72 -2.16 5.74 27.05
CA THR A 72 -1.04 4.83 26.78
C THR A 72 -0.90 4.63 25.27
N PRO A 73 -0.51 5.69 24.51
CA PRO A 73 -0.62 5.69 23.06
C PRO A 73 0.15 4.54 22.39
N LEU A 74 1.35 4.17 22.85
CA LEU A 74 2.12 3.08 22.25
C LEU A 74 1.48 1.69 22.46
N ARG A 75 0.59 1.52 23.45
CA ARG A 75 -0.17 0.27 23.63
C ARG A 75 -1.40 0.17 22.73
N GLU A 76 -1.83 1.28 22.20
CA GLU A 76 -3.02 1.34 21.35
C GLU A 76 -2.66 1.52 19.87
N VAL A 77 -1.59 2.30 19.60
CA VAL A 77 -1.17 2.67 18.25
C VAL A 77 0.34 2.56 18.11
N GLY A 78 0.78 1.77 17.16
CA GLY A 78 2.16 1.74 16.69
C GLY A 78 2.28 2.54 15.40
N ALA A 79 3.34 3.33 15.27
CA ALA A 79 3.54 4.13 14.08
C ALA A 79 5.02 4.17 13.66
N LEU A 80 5.24 4.09 12.34
CA LEU A 80 6.51 4.39 11.68
C LEU A 80 6.24 5.43 10.60
N LEU A 81 6.70 6.68 10.82
CA LEU A 81 6.60 7.76 9.83
C LEU A 81 7.96 8.15 9.26
N ASP A 82 9.01 8.05 10.07
CA ASP A 82 10.38 8.39 9.66
C ASP A 82 11.38 7.44 10.33
N PRO A 83 12.01 6.55 9.56
CA PRO A 83 13.01 5.62 10.08
C PRO A 83 14.32 6.32 10.50
N GLN A 84 14.51 7.60 10.15
CA GLN A 84 15.70 8.38 10.52
C GLN A 84 15.52 9.18 11.82
N ALA A 85 14.29 9.26 12.35
CA ALA A 85 14.00 10.00 13.58
C ALA A 85 14.80 9.58 14.83
N PRO A 86 15.20 8.30 15.02
CA PRO A 86 16.00 7.90 16.17
C PRO A 86 17.39 8.53 16.18
N HIS A 87 17.84 9.02 17.36
CA HIS A 87 19.14 9.69 17.52
C HIS A 87 20.31 8.75 17.17
N ALA A 88 21.15 9.13 16.21
CA ALA A 88 22.22 8.31 15.64
C ALA A 88 23.27 7.81 16.68
N GLY A 89 23.53 8.58 17.74
CA GLY A 89 24.47 8.23 18.81
C GLY A 89 23.95 7.18 19.80
N ARG A 90 22.63 6.90 19.82
CA ARG A 90 22.01 5.93 20.73
C ARG A 90 22.17 4.51 20.20
N ARG A 91 22.29 3.50 21.08
CA ARG A 91 22.20 2.10 20.66
C ARG A 91 20.75 1.73 20.38
N ALA A 92 20.52 0.80 19.46
CA ALA A 92 19.17 0.41 19.08
C ALA A 92 18.35 -0.11 20.28
N ARG A 93 18.93 -1.00 21.09
CA ARG A 93 18.27 -1.52 22.30
C ARG A 93 17.96 -0.41 23.32
N ASP A 94 18.89 0.53 23.54
CA ASP A 94 18.70 1.64 24.49
C ASP A 94 17.61 2.60 23.99
N HIS A 95 17.47 2.77 22.67
CA HIS A 95 16.39 3.54 22.09
C HIS A 95 15.02 2.92 22.40
N LEU A 96 14.86 1.63 22.12
CA LEU A 96 13.60 0.90 22.42
C LEU A 96 13.33 0.83 23.91
N LEU A 97 14.36 0.64 24.75
CA LEU A 97 14.22 0.61 26.20
C LEU A 97 13.74 1.96 26.75
N ALA A 98 14.25 3.08 26.21
CA ALA A 98 13.77 4.40 26.60
C ALA A 98 12.29 4.60 26.27
N LEU A 99 11.84 4.13 25.09
CA LEU A 99 10.42 4.14 24.70
C LEU A 99 9.58 3.23 25.59
N ALA A 100 10.08 2.04 25.92
CA ALA A 100 9.38 1.09 26.78
C ALA A 100 9.17 1.67 28.18
N VAL A 101 10.23 2.18 28.82
CA VAL A 101 10.18 2.75 30.18
C VAL A 101 9.24 3.96 30.25
N SER A 102 9.32 4.88 29.26
CA SER A 102 8.45 6.06 29.23
C SER A 102 6.97 5.74 29.03
N ASN A 103 6.64 4.52 28.57
CA ASN A 103 5.26 4.08 28.33
C ASN A 103 4.82 2.92 29.24
N GLY A 104 5.61 2.61 30.30
CA GLY A 104 5.28 1.54 31.24
C GLY A 104 5.24 0.14 30.61
N ILE A 105 6.05 -0.09 29.55
CA ILE A 105 6.16 -1.36 28.85
C ILE A 105 7.31 -2.15 29.48
N PRO A 106 7.15 -3.46 29.76
CA PRO A 106 8.21 -4.28 30.33
C PRO A 106 9.47 -4.33 29.44
N ALA A 107 10.66 -4.28 30.06
CA ALA A 107 11.93 -4.33 29.31
C ALA A 107 12.12 -5.60 28.47
N ALA A 108 11.53 -6.74 28.89
CA ALA A 108 11.56 -7.99 28.14
C ALA A 108 10.97 -7.81 26.73
N ARG A 109 9.94 -6.97 26.58
CA ARG A 109 9.31 -6.71 25.27
C ARG A 109 10.28 -6.10 24.26
N VAL A 110 11.32 -5.40 24.73
CA VAL A 110 12.37 -4.84 23.85
C VAL A 110 13.12 -5.94 23.11
N ASP A 111 13.48 -7.00 23.81
CA ASP A 111 14.24 -8.10 23.21
C ASP A 111 13.33 -8.89 22.23
N GLU A 112 12.05 -9.09 22.58
CA GLU A 112 11.07 -9.74 21.71
C GLU A 112 10.89 -8.99 20.37
N VAL A 113 10.70 -7.66 20.40
CA VAL A 113 10.49 -6.91 19.14
C VAL A 113 11.78 -6.78 18.32
N LEU A 114 12.96 -6.82 18.95
CA LEU A 114 14.25 -6.88 18.24
C LEU A 114 14.41 -8.21 17.48
N GLU A 115 14.04 -9.34 18.11
CA GLU A 115 13.99 -10.64 17.46
C GLU A 115 12.97 -10.65 16.32
N GLN A 116 11.75 -10.20 16.58
CA GLN A 116 10.69 -10.13 15.59
C GLN A 116 11.07 -9.29 14.36
N ALA A 117 11.81 -8.19 14.57
CA ALA A 117 12.31 -7.34 13.48
C ALA A 117 13.61 -7.86 12.84
N GLY A 118 14.20 -8.96 13.34
CA GLY A 118 15.42 -9.56 12.81
C GLY A 118 16.68 -8.71 12.99
N ILE A 119 16.74 -7.88 14.05
CA ILE A 119 17.88 -7.00 14.35
C ILE A 119 18.48 -7.23 15.74
N ALA A 120 18.14 -8.31 16.41
CA ALA A 120 18.66 -8.64 17.74
C ALA A 120 20.18 -8.73 17.79
N ALA A 121 20.82 -9.30 16.78
CA ALA A 121 22.28 -9.43 16.70
C ALA A 121 23.01 -8.08 16.71
N VAL A 122 22.39 -7.02 16.22
CA VAL A 122 22.95 -5.65 16.12
C VAL A 122 22.37 -4.68 17.15
N ALA A 123 21.55 -5.16 18.07
CA ALA A 123 20.82 -4.35 19.05
C ALA A 123 21.73 -3.43 19.91
N ARG A 124 22.99 -3.81 20.14
CA ARG A 124 23.98 -3.05 20.91
C ARG A 124 24.77 -2.04 20.06
N HIS A 125 24.62 -2.05 18.73
CA HIS A 125 25.30 -1.10 17.86
C HIS A 125 24.59 0.26 17.88
N ARG A 126 25.34 1.32 17.54
CA ARG A 126 24.79 2.67 17.44
C ARG A 126 23.94 2.78 16.16
N ILE A 127 22.80 3.43 16.27
CA ILE A 127 21.84 3.63 15.16
C ILE A 127 22.50 4.36 13.98
N GLY A 128 23.48 5.24 14.25
CA GLY A 128 24.23 5.92 13.20
C GLY A 128 24.99 4.99 12.24
N THR A 129 25.30 3.75 12.67
CA THR A 129 25.98 2.75 11.83
C THR A 129 25.00 1.85 11.05
N PHE A 130 23.68 2.01 11.25
CA PHE A 130 22.68 1.20 10.61
C PHE A 130 22.49 1.59 9.14
N SER A 131 22.33 0.58 8.27
CA SER A 131 21.81 0.80 6.93
C SER A 131 20.38 1.35 6.98
N LEU A 132 19.86 1.84 5.85
CA LEU A 132 18.47 2.30 5.77
C LEU A 132 17.51 1.18 6.15
N GLY A 133 17.70 -0.05 5.62
CA GLY A 133 16.86 -1.20 5.96
C GLY A 133 16.93 -1.58 7.44
N MET A 134 18.11 -1.50 8.09
CA MET A 134 18.21 -1.72 9.54
C MET A 134 17.48 -0.65 10.35
N ARG A 135 17.50 0.61 9.92
CA ARG A 135 16.72 1.69 10.56
C ARG A 135 15.23 1.49 10.37
N GLN A 136 14.81 1.02 9.19
CA GLN A 136 13.43 0.66 8.90
C GLN A 136 12.94 -0.45 9.84
N ARG A 137 13.69 -1.54 9.97
CA ARG A 137 13.40 -2.63 10.91
C ARG A 137 13.36 -2.15 12.36
N LEU A 138 14.24 -1.25 12.77
CA LEU A 138 14.20 -0.63 14.11
C LEU A 138 12.94 0.21 14.32
N GLY A 139 12.53 0.99 13.33
CA GLY A 139 11.28 1.77 13.37
C GLY A 139 10.05 0.88 13.49
N ILE A 140 10.03 -0.25 12.76
CA ILE A 140 8.97 -1.26 12.87
C ILE A 140 8.98 -1.91 14.27
N ALA A 141 10.15 -2.27 14.82
CA ALA A 141 10.28 -2.77 16.19
C ALA A 141 9.72 -1.77 17.22
N ALA A 142 10.00 -0.47 17.04
CA ALA A 142 9.44 0.58 17.89
C ALA A 142 7.92 0.68 17.78
N ALA A 143 7.38 0.55 16.56
CA ALA A 143 5.93 0.54 16.32
C ALA A 143 5.25 -0.67 16.98
N LEU A 144 5.92 -1.82 17.06
CA LEU A 144 5.38 -3.06 17.66
C LEU A 144 5.58 -3.13 19.19
N LEU A 145 6.35 -2.22 19.78
CA LEU A 145 6.81 -2.30 21.17
C LEU A 145 5.66 -2.43 22.17
N GLY A 146 4.59 -1.65 21.98
CA GLY A 146 3.43 -1.64 22.87
C GLY A 146 2.39 -2.72 22.59
N ASP A 147 2.64 -3.62 21.64
CA ASP A 147 1.68 -4.61 21.14
C ASP A 147 0.34 -3.98 20.69
N PRO A 148 0.39 -2.97 19.80
CA PRO A 148 -0.74 -2.11 19.51
C PRO A 148 -1.81 -2.82 18.67
N ALA A 149 -3.07 -2.42 18.88
CA ALA A 149 -4.19 -2.88 18.07
C ALA A 149 -4.31 -2.16 16.71
N VAL A 150 -3.64 -1.02 16.55
CA VAL A 150 -3.62 -0.20 15.33
C VAL A 150 -2.18 0.07 14.91
N LEU A 151 -1.86 -0.15 13.64
CA LEU A 151 -0.53 0.07 13.09
C LEU A 151 -0.60 1.03 11.90
N LEU A 152 0.20 2.11 11.94
CA LEU A 152 0.37 3.06 10.85
C LEU A 152 1.82 3.01 10.36
N LEU A 153 2.02 2.67 9.09
CA LEU A 153 3.35 2.53 8.49
C LEU A 153 3.45 3.40 7.25
N ASP A 154 4.33 4.39 7.26
CA ASP A 154 4.61 5.24 6.11
C ASP A 154 5.78 4.65 5.32
N GLU A 155 5.50 4.20 4.08
CA GLU A 155 6.47 3.61 3.16
C GLU A 155 7.36 2.51 3.81
N PRO A 156 6.79 1.46 4.44
CA PRO A 156 7.56 0.52 5.25
C PRO A 156 8.51 -0.38 4.46
N THR A 157 8.35 -0.50 3.14
CA THR A 157 9.21 -1.30 2.26
C THR A 157 10.46 -0.54 1.81
N ASN A 158 10.51 0.78 1.98
CA ASN A 158 11.62 1.59 1.51
C ASN A 158 12.95 1.20 2.17
N GLY A 159 13.95 0.91 1.34
CA GLY A 159 15.31 0.59 1.79
C GLY A 159 15.48 -0.82 2.37
N LEU A 160 14.44 -1.65 2.33
CA LEU A 160 14.54 -3.07 2.62
C LEU A 160 15.08 -3.83 1.39
N ASP A 161 15.83 -4.88 1.65
CA ASP A 161 16.20 -5.88 0.66
C ASP A 161 14.99 -6.79 0.30
N PRO A 162 15.07 -7.62 -0.74
CA PRO A 162 13.96 -8.48 -1.13
C PRO A 162 13.44 -9.38 0.01
N GLU A 163 14.32 -9.91 0.85
CA GLU A 163 13.93 -10.70 2.02
C GLU A 163 13.20 -9.87 3.07
N GLY A 164 13.66 -8.65 3.30
CA GLY A 164 13.00 -7.68 4.19
C GLY A 164 11.62 -7.27 3.70
N ILE A 165 11.42 -7.15 2.38
CA ILE A 165 10.11 -6.87 1.79
C ILE A 165 9.15 -8.06 2.01
N ILE A 166 9.60 -9.29 1.84
CA ILE A 166 8.80 -10.48 2.12
C ILE A 166 8.42 -10.50 3.60
N TRP A 167 9.38 -10.34 4.49
CA TRP A 167 9.16 -10.30 5.94
C TRP A 167 8.10 -9.27 6.37
N ILE A 168 8.21 -8.01 5.92
CA ILE A 168 7.25 -6.97 6.34
C ILE A 168 5.84 -7.22 5.80
N ARG A 169 5.71 -7.79 4.61
CA ARG A 169 4.41 -8.17 4.04
C ARG A 169 3.75 -9.27 4.86
N GLU A 170 4.49 -10.32 5.22
CA GLU A 170 4.01 -11.40 6.07
C GLU A 170 3.62 -10.89 7.45
N LEU A 171 4.43 -10.02 8.05
CA LEU A 171 4.13 -9.38 9.33
C LEU A 171 2.81 -8.60 9.27
N MET A 172 2.61 -7.73 8.27
CA MET A 172 1.38 -6.94 8.14
C MET A 172 0.15 -7.84 7.96
N ARG A 173 0.25 -8.91 7.17
CA ARG A 173 -0.83 -9.87 6.98
C ARG A 173 -1.15 -10.66 8.24
N SER A 174 -0.13 -11.10 8.98
CA SER A 174 -0.32 -11.80 10.26
C SER A 174 -1.04 -10.90 11.27
N LEU A 175 -0.62 -9.65 11.42
CA LEU A 175 -1.24 -8.69 12.33
C LEU A 175 -2.70 -8.39 11.94
N ALA A 176 -2.98 -8.27 10.65
CA ALA A 176 -4.34 -8.10 10.16
C ALA A 176 -5.20 -9.36 10.44
N ALA A 177 -4.66 -10.56 10.21
CA ALA A 177 -5.35 -11.82 10.52
C ALA A 177 -5.67 -11.99 12.01
N GLU A 178 -4.88 -11.39 12.91
CA GLU A 178 -5.16 -11.29 14.36
C GLU A 178 -6.29 -10.29 14.68
N GLY A 179 -6.85 -9.60 13.68
CA GLY A 179 -7.92 -8.61 13.86
C GLY A 179 -7.42 -7.20 14.15
N ARG A 180 -6.11 -6.92 13.98
CA ARG A 180 -5.57 -5.56 14.13
C ARG A 180 -5.89 -4.70 12.91
N THR A 181 -5.83 -3.39 13.08
CA THR A 181 -5.95 -2.43 12.00
C THR A 181 -4.57 -2.11 11.47
N VAL A 182 -4.33 -2.40 10.19
CA VAL A 182 -3.05 -2.11 9.53
C VAL A 182 -3.29 -1.09 8.42
N PHE A 183 -2.67 0.09 8.56
CA PHE A 183 -2.74 1.19 7.61
C PHE A 183 -1.35 1.51 7.08
N VAL A 184 -1.12 1.28 5.81
CA VAL A 184 0.20 1.37 5.19
C VAL A 184 0.18 2.29 3.99
N SER A 185 1.07 3.29 3.95
CA SER A 185 1.25 4.09 2.74
C SER A 185 2.22 3.41 1.77
N SER A 186 1.97 3.62 0.49
CA SER A 186 2.94 3.28 -0.56
C SER A 186 2.75 4.16 -1.79
N HIS A 187 3.85 4.40 -2.50
CA HIS A 187 3.85 4.96 -3.85
C HIS A 187 4.09 3.89 -4.92
N LEU A 188 4.45 2.66 -4.52
CA LEU A 188 4.73 1.52 -5.41
C LEU A 188 3.49 0.62 -5.51
N MET A 189 2.70 0.85 -6.57
CA MET A 189 1.42 0.17 -6.79
C MET A 189 1.59 -1.35 -6.96
N ALA A 190 2.55 -1.76 -7.81
CA ALA A 190 2.79 -3.17 -8.11
C ALA A 190 3.16 -3.98 -6.86
N GLU A 191 3.95 -3.40 -5.95
CA GLU A 191 4.31 -4.06 -4.70
C GLU A 191 3.11 -4.19 -3.75
N SER A 192 2.28 -3.14 -3.68
CA SER A 192 1.12 -3.08 -2.78
C SER A 192 0.07 -4.13 -3.12
N ALA A 193 -0.13 -4.44 -4.41
CA ALA A 193 -1.08 -5.45 -4.87
C ALA A 193 -0.88 -6.84 -4.25
N SER A 194 0.33 -7.14 -3.77
CA SER A 194 0.64 -8.46 -3.22
C SER A 194 0.19 -8.67 -1.77
N PHE A 195 -0.10 -7.61 -1.00
CA PHE A 195 -0.39 -7.74 0.44
C PHE A 195 -1.53 -6.87 0.98
N VAL A 196 -2.07 -5.98 0.15
CA VAL A 196 -3.17 -5.07 0.52
C VAL A 196 -4.51 -5.72 0.17
N ASP A 197 -5.49 -5.58 1.08
CA ASP A 197 -6.86 -6.07 0.88
C ASP A 197 -7.80 -4.95 0.42
N HIS A 198 -7.56 -3.74 0.89
CA HIS A 198 -8.39 -2.56 0.66
C HIS A 198 -7.54 -1.35 0.31
N LEU A 199 -8.04 -0.50 -0.55
CA LEU A 199 -7.34 0.67 -1.08
C LEU A 199 -8.05 1.96 -0.70
N VAL A 200 -7.28 2.91 -0.19
CA VAL A 200 -7.62 4.33 -0.12
C VAL A 200 -6.65 5.07 -1.04
N VAL A 201 -7.13 5.58 -2.16
CA VAL A 201 -6.29 6.21 -3.18
C VAL A 201 -6.42 7.72 -3.11
N LEU A 202 -5.29 8.41 -3.03
CA LEU A 202 -5.20 9.87 -3.02
C LEU A 202 -4.63 10.43 -4.31
N GLY A 203 -5.16 11.59 -4.72
CA GLY A 203 -4.57 12.45 -5.72
C GLY A 203 -4.76 13.91 -5.35
N GLN A 204 -3.68 14.69 -5.34
CA GLN A 204 -3.71 16.14 -5.05
C GLN A 204 -4.47 16.50 -3.75
N GLY A 205 -4.28 15.72 -2.70
CA GLY A 205 -4.91 15.92 -1.40
C GLY A 205 -6.36 15.42 -1.29
N ARG A 206 -6.94 14.86 -2.34
CA ARG A 206 -8.34 14.39 -2.41
C ARG A 206 -8.43 12.89 -2.47
N LEU A 207 -9.53 12.35 -1.96
CA LEU A 207 -9.88 10.95 -2.08
C LEU A 207 -10.33 10.65 -3.51
N LEU A 208 -9.66 9.71 -4.18
CA LEU A 208 -10.00 9.26 -5.53
C LEU A 208 -10.74 7.93 -5.53
N ALA A 209 -10.40 7.03 -4.59
CA ALA A 209 -11.07 5.76 -4.41
C ALA A 209 -10.94 5.28 -2.97
N ASP A 210 -11.97 4.57 -2.48
CA ASP A 210 -12.03 3.86 -1.20
C ASP A 210 -12.79 2.56 -1.46
N THR A 211 -12.06 1.45 -1.72
CA THR A 211 -12.65 0.21 -2.21
C THR A 211 -11.74 -0.99 -1.98
N SER A 212 -12.23 -2.22 -2.12
CA SER A 212 -11.37 -3.40 -2.10
C SER A 212 -10.38 -3.39 -3.28
N LEU A 213 -9.20 -4.01 -3.09
CA LEU A 213 -8.22 -4.17 -4.17
C LEU A 213 -8.84 -4.83 -5.40
N ARG A 214 -9.65 -5.87 -5.17
CA ARG A 214 -10.32 -6.61 -6.24
C ARG A 214 -11.28 -5.71 -7.02
N ASP A 215 -12.20 -5.04 -6.34
CA ASP A 215 -13.18 -4.17 -6.98
C ASP A 215 -12.51 -3.00 -7.71
N PHE A 216 -11.39 -2.49 -7.17
CA PHE A 216 -10.61 -1.44 -7.82
C PHE A 216 -10.06 -1.88 -9.17
N ILE A 217 -9.48 -3.09 -9.21
CA ILE A 217 -8.93 -3.68 -10.44
C ILE A 217 -10.07 -4.03 -11.41
N ASP A 218 -11.10 -4.73 -10.92
CA ASP A 218 -12.23 -5.21 -11.76
C ASP A 218 -13.00 -4.04 -12.42
N ALA A 219 -13.20 -2.94 -11.68
CA ALA A 219 -13.93 -1.77 -12.18
C ALA A 219 -13.18 -1.00 -13.29
N ARG A 220 -11.87 -1.19 -13.42
CA ARG A 220 -11.00 -0.47 -14.37
C ARG A 220 -10.31 -1.40 -15.37
N SER A 221 -10.63 -2.67 -15.31
CA SER A 221 -10.10 -3.65 -16.25
C SER A 221 -11.00 -3.75 -17.47
N THR A 222 -10.56 -3.28 -18.63
CA THR A 222 -11.07 -3.83 -19.87
C THR A 222 -10.57 -5.27 -19.97
N PRO A 223 -11.46 -6.27 -20.08
CA PRO A 223 -11.00 -7.65 -20.27
C PRO A 223 -10.01 -7.71 -21.42
N ARG A 224 -8.82 -8.23 -21.15
CA ARG A 224 -7.78 -8.45 -22.17
C ARG A 224 -7.36 -9.90 -22.11
N VAL A 225 -7.21 -10.49 -23.25
CA VAL A 225 -6.72 -11.86 -23.41
C VAL A 225 -5.36 -11.83 -24.09
N ARG A 226 -4.41 -12.53 -23.51
CA ARG A 226 -3.13 -12.86 -24.15
C ARG A 226 -3.22 -14.27 -24.73
N LEU A 227 -2.80 -14.42 -25.98
CA LEU A 227 -2.86 -15.70 -26.66
C LEU A 227 -1.67 -15.93 -27.60
N ARG A 228 -1.44 -17.20 -27.91
CA ARG A 228 -0.56 -17.66 -28.98
C ARG A 228 -1.31 -18.70 -29.82
N THR A 229 -1.23 -18.60 -31.13
CA THR A 229 -1.89 -19.51 -32.07
C THR A 229 -0.96 -19.87 -33.23
N ALA A 230 -1.19 -21.02 -33.81
CA ALA A 230 -0.48 -21.44 -35.03
C ALA A 230 -0.97 -20.69 -36.31
N ASP A 231 -2.22 -20.22 -36.28
CA ASP A 231 -2.88 -19.58 -37.45
C ASP A 231 -3.38 -18.16 -37.04
N PRO A 232 -2.50 -17.17 -36.89
CA PRO A 232 -2.89 -15.83 -36.41
C PRO A 232 -3.86 -15.13 -37.37
N ASP A 233 -3.66 -15.26 -38.68
CA ASP A 233 -4.50 -14.60 -39.70
C ASP A 233 -5.93 -15.13 -39.66
N ARG A 234 -6.11 -16.45 -39.55
CA ARG A 234 -7.44 -17.06 -39.44
C ARG A 234 -8.14 -16.67 -38.15
N LEU A 235 -7.42 -16.64 -37.04
CA LEU A 235 -7.99 -16.22 -35.75
C LEU A 235 -8.36 -14.72 -35.78
N ALA A 236 -7.51 -13.87 -36.33
CA ALA A 236 -7.81 -12.45 -36.53
C ALA A 236 -9.04 -12.20 -37.36
N ALA A 237 -9.20 -12.94 -38.48
CA ALA A 237 -10.39 -12.86 -39.33
C ALA A 237 -11.67 -13.34 -38.58
N ALA A 238 -11.57 -14.39 -37.78
CA ALA A 238 -12.68 -14.87 -36.96
C ALA A 238 -13.10 -13.85 -35.90
N LEU A 239 -12.14 -13.25 -35.19
CA LEU A 239 -12.37 -12.21 -34.21
C LEU A 239 -12.93 -10.93 -34.81
N ALA A 240 -12.45 -10.53 -35.99
CA ALA A 240 -12.95 -9.36 -36.73
C ALA A 240 -14.45 -9.49 -37.12
N ARG A 241 -14.94 -10.70 -37.42
CA ARG A 241 -16.37 -10.96 -37.64
C ARG A 241 -17.24 -10.73 -36.39
N GLU A 242 -16.64 -10.85 -35.17
CA GLU A 242 -17.29 -10.50 -33.90
C GLU A 242 -16.98 -9.05 -33.45
N GLY A 243 -16.37 -8.22 -34.30
CA GLY A 243 -16.06 -6.82 -34.01
C GLY A 243 -14.83 -6.63 -33.13
N LEU A 244 -14.03 -7.67 -32.93
CA LEU A 244 -12.84 -7.68 -32.06
C LEU A 244 -11.56 -7.51 -32.89
N ARG A 245 -10.57 -6.85 -32.31
CA ARG A 245 -9.25 -6.66 -32.91
C ARG A 245 -8.18 -7.43 -32.15
N MET A 246 -7.36 -8.15 -32.92
CA MET A 246 -6.17 -8.80 -32.41
C MET A 246 -4.94 -7.93 -32.69
N ALA A 247 -4.16 -7.60 -31.67
CA ALA A 247 -2.95 -6.80 -31.79
C ALA A 247 -1.72 -7.66 -31.47
N ALA A 248 -0.62 -7.44 -32.20
CA ALA A 248 0.64 -8.09 -31.92
C ALA A 248 1.20 -7.58 -30.58
N ALA A 249 1.63 -8.50 -29.73
CA ALA A 249 2.34 -8.22 -28.48
C ALA A 249 3.82 -8.62 -28.64
N GLU A 250 4.64 -8.24 -27.67
CA GLU A 250 6.02 -8.71 -27.60
C GLU A 250 6.07 -10.26 -27.50
N ASP A 251 7.17 -10.87 -27.87
CA ASP A 251 7.43 -12.32 -27.78
C ASP A 251 6.57 -13.21 -28.71
N GLY A 252 6.05 -12.70 -29.84
CA GLY A 252 5.25 -13.50 -30.78
C GLY A 252 3.90 -13.92 -30.22
N ARG A 253 3.41 -13.24 -29.19
CA ARG A 253 2.06 -13.34 -28.64
C ARG A 253 1.15 -12.29 -29.25
N TRP A 254 -0.14 -12.47 -28.99
CA TRP A 254 -1.21 -11.57 -29.44
C TRP A 254 -2.08 -11.16 -28.26
N THR A 255 -2.68 -9.99 -28.33
CA THR A 255 -3.66 -9.52 -27.35
C THR A 255 -4.98 -9.20 -28.02
N VAL A 256 -6.07 -9.43 -27.29
CA VAL A 256 -7.45 -9.08 -27.70
C VAL A 256 -8.12 -8.40 -26.53
N ASP A 257 -8.59 -7.17 -26.73
CA ASP A 257 -9.31 -6.40 -25.74
C ASP A 257 -10.83 -6.63 -25.82
N GLY A 258 -11.53 -6.47 -24.69
CA GLY A 258 -13.00 -6.49 -24.62
C GLY A 258 -13.63 -7.89 -24.59
N ILE A 259 -12.83 -8.94 -24.43
CA ILE A 259 -13.31 -10.33 -24.43
C ILE A 259 -12.56 -11.15 -23.37
N ARG A 260 -13.16 -12.24 -22.90
CA ARG A 260 -12.55 -13.22 -22.02
C ARG A 260 -11.99 -14.42 -22.78
N ALA A 261 -10.98 -15.08 -22.20
CA ALA A 261 -10.31 -16.24 -22.79
C ALA A 261 -11.29 -17.36 -23.17
N GLU A 262 -12.29 -17.64 -22.33
CA GLU A 262 -13.31 -18.67 -22.59
C GLU A 262 -14.03 -18.46 -23.93
N ARG A 263 -14.38 -17.21 -24.27
CA ARG A 263 -15.06 -16.91 -25.55
C ARG A 263 -14.15 -17.06 -26.75
N ILE A 264 -12.88 -16.65 -26.62
CA ILE A 264 -11.88 -16.87 -27.69
C ILE A 264 -11.64 -18.36 -27.89
N GLY A 265 -11.51 -19.12 -26.80
CA GLY A 265 -11.35 -20.58 -26.85
C GLY A 265 -12.52 -21.27 -27.55
N ALA A 266 -13.77 -20.88 -27.25
CA ALA A 266 -14.96 -21.40 -27.92
C ALA A 266 -15.00 -21.02 -29.40
N LEU A 267 -14.63 -19.78 -29.77
CA LEU A 267 -14.54 -19.33 -31.15
C LEU A 267 -13.47 -20.14 -31.92
N ALA A 268 -12.27 -20.26 -31.37
CA ALA A 268 -11.19 -21.01 -32.02
C ALA A 268 -11.55 -22.49 -32.22
N ALA A 269 -12.22 -23.12 -31.26
CA ALA A 269 -12.69 -24.50 -31.37
C ALA A 269 -13.72 -24.66 -32.51
N ARG A 270 -14.68 -23.74 -32.65
CA ARG A 270 -15.66 -23.75 -33.73
C ARG A 270 -15.03 -23.59 -35.12
N GLU A 271 -13.99 -22.78 -35.19
CA GLU A 271 -13.27 -22.49 -36.45
C GLU A 271 -12.15 -23.51 -36.75
N GLY A 272 -11.92 -24.49 -35.87
CA GLY A 272 -10.85 -25.47 -36.03
C GLY A 272 -9.45 -24.84 -35.97
N ILE A 273 -9.26 -23.81 -35.18
CA ILE A 273 -8.00 -23.08 -35.03
C ILE A 273 -7.27 -23.55 -33.75
N ALA A 274 -6.01 -23.95 -33.92
CA ALA A 274 -5.18 -24.37 -32.80
C ALA A 274 -4.70 -23.17 -31.99
N VAL A 275 -5.08 -23.13 -30.70
CA VAL A 275 -4.60 -22.14 -29.75
C VAL A 275 -3.56 -22.83 -28.85
N LEU A 276 -2.35 -22.27 -28.81
CA LEU A 276 -1.20 -22.82 -28.10
C LEU A 276 -1.09 -22.28 -26.68
N GLU A 277 -1.54 -21.05 -26.47
CA GLU A 277 -1.60 -20.36 -25.18
C GLU A 277 -2.83 -19.45 -25.17
N LEU A 278 -3.56 -19.43 -24.08
CA LEU A 278 -4.75 -18.60 -23.92
C LEU A 278 -4.92 -18.26 -22.44
N SER A 279 -4.85 -16.99 -22.07
CA SER A 279 -5.00 -16.54 -20.69
C SER A 279 -5.67 -15.18 -20.62
N ASP A 280 -6.54 -15.00 -19.63
CA ASP A 280 -7.00 -13.67 -19.27
C ASP A 280 -5.83 -12.87 -18.67
N GLU A 281 -5.54 -11.72 -19.24
CA GLU A 281 -4.59 -10.77 -18.67
C GLU A 281 -5.32 -9.89 -17.65
N ARG A 282 -5.00 -10.08 -16.38
CA ARG A 282 -5.57 -9.23 -15.32
C ARG A 282 -4.89 -7.87 -15.41
N ALA A 283 -5.68 -6.79 -15.41
CA ALA A 283 -5.11 -5.46 -15.26
C ALA A 283 -4.31 -5.41 -13.96
N SER A 284 -3.16 -4.78 -14.03
CA SER A 284 -2.37 -4.54 -12.82
C SER A 284 -2.99 -3.40 -12.00
N LEU A 285 -2.74 -3.38 -10.70
CA LEU A 285 -3.10 -2.23 -9.85
C LEU A 285 -2.52 -0.92 -10.41
N GLU A 286 -1.32 -1.00 -10.99
CA GLU A 286 -0.65 0.15 -11.61
C GLU A 286 -1.43 0.68 -12.82
N GLN A 287 -1.87 -0.20 -13.73
CA GLN A 287 -2.68 0.21 -14.87
C GLN A 287 -4.01 0.82 -14.42
N ALA A 288 -4.71 0.16 -13.49
CA ALA A 288 -5.97 0.67 -12.94
C ALA A 288 -5.80 2.05 -12.25
N TYR A 289 -4.65 2.30 -11.65
CA TYR A 289 -4.32 3.59 -11.06
C TYR A 289 -4.02 4.66 -12.15
N LEU A 290 -3.24 4.31 -13.17
CA LEU A 290 -2.95 5.21 -14.29
C LEU A 290 -4.25 5.64 -15.00
N ASP A 291 -5.16 4.71 -15.24
CA ASP A 291 -6.46 5.00 -15.85
C ASP A 291 -7.30 5.94 -14.96
N LEU A 292 -7.27 5.75 -13.62
CA LEU A 292 -7.95 6.65 -12.67
C LEU A 292 -7.39 8.08 -12.69
N THR A 293 -6.10 8.22 -12.95
CA THR A 293 -5.39 9.52 -12.84
C THR A 293 -5.21 10.21 -14.18
N ALA A 294 -5.34 9.51 -15.31
CA ALA A 294 -5.16 10.05 -16.66
C ALA A 294 -6.05 11.27 -16.93
N ASP A 295 -7.31 11.22 -16.48
CA ASP A 295 -8.28 12.32 -16.65
C ASP A 295 -8.03 13.54 -15.74
N ARG A 296 -7.05 13.47 -14.82
CA ARG A 296 -6.85 14.48 -13.76
C ARG A 296 -5.43 15.03 -13.63
N THR A 297 -4.51 14.65 -14.53
CA THR A 297 -3.12 15.15 -14.51
C THR A 297 -2.98 16.39 -15.40
N PRO A 298 -2.68 17.60 -14.82
CA PRO A 298 -2.39 18.79 -15.62
C PRO A 298 -0.95 18.83 -16.19
N PHE A 299 -0.15 17.79 -16.00
CA PHE A 299 1.22 17.70 -16.48
C PHE A 299 1.40 16.55 -17.46
N SER A 300 1.07 16.77 -18.73
CA SER A 300 1.76 16.09 -19.81
C SER A 300 3.18 16.69 -19.85
N ALA A 301 4.19 15.90 -19.47
CA ALA A 301 5.57 16.22 -19.79
C ALA A 301 5.66 16.25 -21.33
N THR A 302 5.62 17.43 -21.91
CA THR A 302 5.99 17.64 -23.31
C THR A 302 7.46 17.29 -23.39
N ALA A 303 7.78 16.15 -24.00
CA ALA A 303 9.14 15.79 -24.36
C ALA A 303 9.66 16.89 -25.29
N ALA A 304 10.73 17.54 -24.85
CA ALA A 304 11.60 18.36 -25.68
C ALA A 304 12.83 17.54 -26.08
#